data_556fadfeb82d7ac6898cda86fb695e53
#
_entry.id   556fadfeb82d7ac6898cda86fb695e53
#
_cell.length_a   1.000
_cell.length_b   1.000
_cell.length_c   1.000
_cell.angle_alpha   90.00
_cell.angle_beta   90.00
_cell.angle_gamma   90.00
#
_symmetry.space_group_name_H-M   'P 1'
#
loop_
_entity.id
_entity.type
_entity.pdbx_description
1 polymer ?
#
loop_
_entity_poly.entity_id
_entity_poly.type
_entity_poly.pdbx_seq_one_letter_code
_entity_poly.pdbx_strand_id
1 'polypeptide(L)'
;MPLHPGCPPMKKVGEDKWVFVEGCKNPKAVTILIRGGTEKVVDEAERSLHDALCVVRDIVLNPKVVAGGGAPELEVASNTRKWAESLSGKEQLAALAFAESLEVIPITLAENAGLDPIDTLVELRSRHEKGAKWAGVDVFTGKVKDMTKLDVYEPLAVKEQIIKSSSEAAVMILRIDDVIAAGKSGMPSPPPGGPPGGPGGMGGDMDFD
;
A
#
# COMPACT_ATOMS: atom_id res chain seq x y z
N MET A 1 -21.12 -34.10 9.16
CA MET A 1 -22.11 -33.50 8.24
C MET A 1 -21.52 -33.62 6.84
N PRO A 2 -22.11 -34.37 5.91
CA PRO A 2 -21.57 -34.48 4.55
C PRO A 2 -21.70 -33.13 3.86
N LEU A 3 -20.59 -32.62 3.36
CA LEU A 3 -20.53 -31.42 2.55
C LEU A 3 -21.20 -31.66 1.21
N HIS A 4 -21.86 -30.65 0.66
CA HIS A 4 -22.59 -30.66 -0.61
C HIS A 4 -21.77 -31.35 -1.72
N PRO A 5 -22.38 -32.17 -2.62
CA PRO A 5 -21.66 -32.73 -3.75
C PRO A 5 -21.13 -31.62 -4.65
N GLY A 6 -19.82 -31.34 -4.56
CA GLY A 6 -19.13 -30.25 -5.26
C GLY A 6 -18.17 -29.45 -4.38
N CYS A 7 -18.18 -29.65 -3.07
CA CYS A 7 -17.16 -29.05 -2.20
C CYS A 7 -15.83 -29.83 -2.30
N PRO A 8 -14.68 -29.12 -2.37
CA PRO A 8 -13.38 -29.77 -2.33
C PRO A 8 -13.20 -30.56 -1.02
N PRO A 9 -12.54 -31.73 -1.05
CA PRO A 9 -12.36 -32.54 0.14
C PRO A 9 -11.55 -31.81 1.20
N MET A 10 -12.10 -31.77 2.41
CA MET A 10 -11.39 -31.29 3.58
C MET A 10 -10.67 -32.46 4.24
N LYS A 11 -9.36 -32.37 4.42
CA LYS A 11 -8.56 -33.38 5.13
C LYS A 11 -7.97 -32.76 6.40
N LYS A 12 -7.96 -33.52 7.48
CA LYS A 12 -7.28 -33.08 8.71
C LYS A 12 -5.78 -33.34 8.56
N VAL A 13 -4.96 -32.30 8.71
CA VAL A 13 -3.50 -32.38 8.70
C VAL A 13 -2.99 -31.83 10.03
N GLY A 14 -2.51 -32.71 10.91
CA GLY A 14 -2.23 -32.33 12.29
C GLY A 14 -3.48 -31.95 13.05
N GLU A 15 -3.54 -30.76 13.62
CA GLU A 15 -4.74 -30.22 14.30
C GLU A 15 -5.61 -29.37 13.37
N ASP A 16 -5.11 -28.97 12.20
CA ASP A 16 -5.77 -28.10 11.26
C ASP A 16 -6.61 -28.84 10.21
N LYS A 17 -7.59 -28.13 9.65
CA LYS A 17 -8.43 -28.62 8.54
C LYS A 17 -8.00 -27.91 7.25
N TRP A 18 -7.50 -28.70 6.32
CA TRP A 18 -7.03 -28.20 5.03
C TRP A 18 -8.01 -28.59 3.92
N VAL A 19 -8.19 -27.66 2.98
CA VAL A 19 -9.00 -27.87 1.78
C VAL A 19 -8.07 -28.22 0.63
N PHE A 20 -8.32 -29.39 0.00
CA PHE A 20 -7.54 -29.86 -1.14
C PHE A 20 -8.37 -29.75 -2.40
N VAL A 21 -7.81 -29.19 -3.45
CA VAL A 21 -8.40 -29.14 -4.80
C VAL A 21 -7.76 -30.24 -5.62
N GLU A 22 -8.47 -31.33 -5.83
CA GLU A 22 -7.97 -32.54 -6.54
C GLU A 22 -8.78 -32.77 -7.83
N GLY A 23 -8.21 -33.47 -8.80
CA GLY A 23 -8.91 -33.90 -10.01
C GLY A 23 -9.22 -32.77 -11.02
N CYS A 24 -8.48 -31.67 -10.99
CA CYS A 24 -8.67 -30.57 -11.94
C CYS A 24 -8.34 -31.01 -13.37
N LYS A 25 -9.19 -30.63 -14.32
CA LYS A 25 -8.96 -30.90 -15.76
C LYS A 25 -7.72 -30.17 -16.31
N ASN A 26 -7.34 -29.06 -15.69
CA ASN A 26 -6.13 -28.31 -16.02
C ASN A 26 -5.22 -28.23 -14.80
N PRO A 27 -4.15 -29.04 -14.73
CA PRO A 27 -3.28 -29.12 -13.56
C PRO A 27 -2.23 -28.00 -13.50
N LYS A 28 -2.45 -26.86 -14.18
CA LYS A 28 -1.52 -25.71 -14.18
C LYS A 28 -1.66 -24.85 -12.92
N ALA A 29 -1.76 -25.49 -11.76
CA ALA A 29 -1.77 -24.82 -10.46
C ALA A 29 -0.68 -25.44 -9.58
N VAL A 30 0.04 -24.61 -8.85
CA VAL A 30 1.09 -25.02 -7.92
C VAL A 30 0.73 -24.47 -6.53
N THR A 31 0.91 -25.31 -5.52
CA THR A 31 0.79 -24.89 -4.12
C THR A 31 2.19 -24.71 -3.54
N ILE A 32 2.42 -23.57 -2.92
CA ILE A 32 3.64 -23.28 -2.18
C ILE A 32 3.31 -23.38 -0.70
N LEU A 33 3.88 -24.36 -0.01
CA LEU A 33 3.70 -24.57 1.42
C LEU A 33 4.85 -23.93 2.19
N ILE A 34 4.53 -22.92 3.02
CA ILE A 34 5.48 -22.26 3.90
C ILE A 34 5.42 -22.91 5.28
N ARG A 35 6.58 -23.18 5.87
CA ARG A 35 6.70 -23.74 7.21
C ARG A 35 7.75 -22.95 7.99
N GLY A 36 7.47 -22.69 9.26
CA GLY A 36 8.39 -21.96 10.15
C GLY A 36 8.23 -22.35 11.60
N GLY A 37 9.12 -21.86 12.44
CA GLY A 37 9.13 -22.16 13.87
C GLY A 37 8.08 -21.39 14.67
N THR A 38 7.56 -20.28 14.15
CA THR A 38 6.51 -19.47 14.78
C THR A 38 5.54 -18.96 13.72
N GLU A 39 4.28 -18.76 14.13
CA GLU A 39 3.22 -18.23 13.26
C GLU A 39 3.64 -16.89 12.61
N LYS A 40 4.18 -15.96 13.40
CA LYS A 40 4.64 -14.65 12.89
C LYS A 40 5.70 -14.75 11.79
N VAL A 41 6.60 -15.72 11.89
CA VAL A 41 7.62 -15.96 10.85
C VAL A 41 6.98 -16.52 9.58
N VAL A 42 5.99 -17.39 9.73
CA VAL A 42 5.23 -17.95 8.59
C VAL A 42 4.43 -16.86 7.88
N ASP A 43 3.72 -16.03 8.64
CA ASP A 43 2.91 -14.92 8.10
C ASP A 43 3.78 -13.90 7.34
N GLU A 44 4.94 -13.56 7.89
CA GLU A 44 5.88 -12.65 7.22
C GLU A 44 6.47 -13.25 5.95
N ALA A 45 6.80 -14.53 5.98
CA ALA A 45 7.30 -15.25 4.81
C ALA A 45 6.22 -15.38 3.72
N GLU A 46 4.95 -15.63 4.12
CA GLU A 46 3.81 -15.65 3.19
C GLU A 46 3.62 -14.30 2.52
N ARG A 47 3.61 -13.21 3.30
CA ARG A 47 3.46 -11.86 2.80
C ARG A 47 4.55 -11.48 1.81
N SER A 48 5.82 -11.72 2.19
CA SER A 48 6.97 -11.42 1.33
C SER A 48 6.94 -12.21 0.02
N LEU A 49 6.53 -13.50 0.08
CA LEU A 49 6.39 -14.33 -1.11
C LEU A 49 5.23 -13.87 -2.00
N HIS A 50 4.10 -13.50 -1.37
CA HIS A 50 2.94 -12.98 -2.10
C HIS A 50 3.29 -11.70 -2.85
N ASP A 51 3.99 -10.76 -2.21
CA ASP A 51 4.44 -9.51 -2.81
C ASP A 51 5.38 -9.76 -3.99
N ALA A 52 6.35 -10.67 -3.84
CA ALA A 52 7.25 -11.06 -4.91
C ALA A 52 6.49 -11.67 -6.11
N LEU A 53 5.52 -12.55 -5.85
CA LEU A 53 4.69 -13.14 -6.91
C LEU A 53 3.82 -12.11 -7.62
N CYS A 54 3.28 -11.13 -6.89
CA CYS A 54 2.52 -10.02 -7.47
C CYS A 54 3.38 -9.17 -8.42
N VAL A 55 4.61 -8.84 -8.03
CA VAL A 55 5.55 -8.11 -8.89
C VAL A 55 5.85 -8.88 -10.18
N VAL A 56 6.13 -10.19 -10.07
CA VAL A 56 6.38 -11.04 -11.25
C VAL A 56 5.14 -11.11 -12.15
N ARG A 57 3.95 -11.28 -11.57
CA ARG A 57 2.68 -11.27 -12.32
C ARG A 57 2.51 -9.96 -13.10
N ASP A 58 2.76 -8.83 -12.46
CA ASP A 58 2.56 -7.52 -13.06
C ASP A 58 3.55 -7.28 -14.21
N ILE A 59 4.78 -7.76 -14.10
CA ILE A 59 5.78 -7.73 -15.19
C ILE A 59 5.37 -8.65 -16.34
N VAL A 60 4.82 -9.82 -16.06
CA VAL A 60 4.34 -10.75 -17.12
C VAL A 60 3.16 -10.16 -17.87
N LEU A 61 2.22 -9.50 -17.16
CA LEU A 61 1.05 -8.88 -17.76
C LEU A 61 1.40 -7.58 -18.50
N ASN A 62 2.30 -6.78 -17.97
CA ASN A 62 2.72 -5.51 -18.53
C ASN A 62 4.26 -5.36 -18.43
N PRO A 63 5.02 -5.81 -19.47
CA PRO A 63 6.48 -5.92 -19.43
C PRO A 63 7.16 -4.57 -19.55
N LYS A 64 6.85 -3.65 -18.64
CA LYS A 64 7.47 -2.34 -18.52
C LYS A 64 7.99 -2.16 -17.11
N VAL A 65 9.26 -1.81 -17.00
CA VAL A 65 9.93 -1.55 -15.73
C VAL A 65 10.57 -0.17 -15.72
N VAL A 66 10.67 0.41 -14.55
CA VAL A 66 11.38 1.66 -14.27
C VAL A 66 12.38 1.43 -13.15
N ALA A 67 13.35 2.31 -13.00
CA ALA A 67 14.26 2.26 -11.87
C ALA A 67 13.50 2.59 -10.58
N GLY A 68 13.90 2.00 -9.46
CA GLY A 68 13.36 2.29 -8.14
C GLY A 68 14.06 3.45 -7.44
N GLY A 69 13.98 3.46 -6.10
CA GLY A 69 14.65 4.46 -5.27
C GLY A 69 14.12 5.89 -5.39
N GLY A 70 12.88 6.07 -5.86
CA GLY A 70 12.28 7.40 -6.05
C GLY A 70 12.76 8.14 -7.30
N ALA A 71 13.52 7.49 -8.19
CA ALA A 71 14.05 8.11 -9.40
C ALA A 71 12.96 8.56 -10.38
N PRO A 72 11.95 7.73 -10.75
CA PRO A 72 10.92 8.14 -11.69
C PRO A 72 10.01 9.23 -11.12
N GLU A 73 9.71 9.20 -9.84
CA GLU A 73 8.90 10.22 -9.16
C GLU A 73 9.56 11.58 -9.22
N LEU A 74 10.87 11.64 -8.97
CA LEU A 74 11.62 12.88 -9.04
C LEU A 74 11.75 13.41 -10.48
N GLU A 75 11.96 12.53 -11.46
CA GLU A 75 12.00 12.92 -12.87
C GLU A 75 10.66 13.50 -13.33
N VAL A 76 9.54 12.87 -12.93
CA VAL A 76 8.19 13.38 -13.21
C VAL A 76 7.96 14.71 -12.49
N ALA A 77 8.37 14.83 -11.22
CA ALA A 77 8.27 16.09 -10.47
C ALA A 77 9.03 17.23 -11.15
N SER A 78 10.25 16.98 -11.61
CA SER A 78 11.07 17.97 -12.33
C SER A 78 10.39 18.42 -13.64
N ASN A 79 9.88 17.49 -14.42
CA ASN A 79 9.18 17.79 -15.66
C ASN A 79 7.85 18.51 -15.41
N THR A 80 7.13 18.15 -14.34
CA THR A 80 5.88 18.83 -13.94
C THR A 80 6.16 20.27 -13.52
N ARG A 81 7.26 20.55 -12.82
CA ARG A 81 7.66 21.93 -12.48
C ARG A 81 7.94 22.77 -13.73
N LYS A 82 8.68 22.23 -14.68
CA LYS A 82 8.94 22.92 -15.97
C LYS A 82 7.64 23.20 -16.72
N TRP A 83 6.72 22.25 -16.72
CA TRP A 83 5.41 22.45 -17.34
C TRP A 83 4.59 23.50 -16.58
N ALA A 84 4.64 23.52 -15.25
CA ALA A 84 3.96 24.51 -14.43
C ALA A 84 4.39 25.96 -14.72
N GLU A 85 5.63 26.18 -15.18
CA GLU A 85 6.10 27.51 -15.62
C GLU A 85 5.32 28.05 -16.83
N SER A 86 4.70 27.17 -17.63
CA SER A 86 3.82 27.56 -18.75
C SER A 86 2.41 27.93 -18.32
N LEU A 87 2.03 27.62 -17.08
CA LEU A 87 0.73 27.93 -16.51
C LEU A 87 0.76 29.25 -15.75
N SER A 88 -0.43 29.78 -15.43
CA SER A 88 -0.55 31.02 -14.66
C SER A 88 -1.59 30.91 -13.55
N GLY A 89 -1.44 31.73 -12.50
CA GLY A 89 -2.41 31.84 -11.43
C GLY A 89 -2.54 30.58 -10.58
N LYS A 90 -3.77 30.20 -10.25
CA LYS A 90 -4.05 29.09 -9.32
C LYS A 90 -3.66 27.73 -9.90
N GLU A 91 -3.74 27.56 -11.20
CA GLU A 91 -3.36 26.31 -11.87
C GLU A 91 -1.86 26.04 -11.75
N GLN A 92 -1.04 27.07 -11.87
CA GLN A 92 0.40 26.97 -11.65
C GLN A 92 0.72 26.52 -10.23
N LEU A 93 0.08 27.12 -9.23
CA LEU A 93 0.27 26.75 -7.82
C LEU A 93 -0.12 25.29 -7.55
N ALA A 94 -1.24 24.84 -8.13
CA ALA A 94 -1.69 23.45 -7.99
C ALA A 94 -0.70 22.46 -8.65
N ALA A 95 -0.18 22.78 -9.82
CA ALA A 95 0.81 21.95 -10.51
C ALA A 95 2.14 21.86 -9.74
N LEU A 96 2.59 22.97 -9.12
CA LEU A 96 3.78 22.98 -8.27
C LEU A 96 3.58 22.14 -7.01
N ALA A 97 2.43 22.26 -6.33
CA ALA A 97 2.10 21.47 -5.16
C ALA A 97 2.03 19.96 -5.49
N PHE A 98 1.49 19.60 -6.66
CA PHE A 98 1.50 18.22 -7.13
C PHE A 98 2.93 17.71 -7.37
N ALA A 99 3.79 18.50 -7.99
CA ALA A 99 5.20 18.13 -8.17
C ALA A 99 5.92 17.93 -6.83
N GLU A 100 5.65 18.78 -5.84
CA GLU A 100 6.19 18.62 -4.49
C GLU A 100 5.69 17.34 -3.81
N SER A 101 4.42 16.96 -4.02
CA SER A 101 3.87 15.74 -3.44
C SER A 101 4.57 14.47 -3.95
N LEU A 102 5.07 14.45 -5.18
CA LEU A 102 5.84 13.32 -5.72
C LEU A 102 7.22 13.18 -5.07
N GLU A 103 7.81 14.27 -4.62
CA GLU A 103 9.11 14.27 -3.95
C GLU A 103 9.05 13.71 -2.52
N VAL A 104 7.87 13.58 -1.94
CA VAL A 104 7.68 12.93 -0.63
C VAL A 104 8.21 11.49 -0.65
N ILE A 105 8.12 10.79 -1.78
CA ILE A 105 8.58 9.39 -1.89
C ILE A 105 10.09 9.27 -1.66
N PRO A 106 10.99 9.93 -2.39
CA PRO A 106 12.42 9.88 -2.12
C PRO A 106 12.80 10.50 -0.76
N ILE A 107 12.07 11.49 -0.27
CA ILE A 107 12.26 12.08 1.06
C ILE A 107 12.02 11.02 2.14
N THR A 108 10.87 10.34 2.10
CA THR A 108 10.53 9.29 3.07
C THR A 108 11.49 8.11 2.99
N LEU A 109 11.97 7.76 1.80
CA LEU A 109 13.02 6.73 1.66
C LEU A 109 14.31 7.14 2.36
N ALA A 110 14.72 8.40 2.24
CA ALA A 110 15.89 8.93 2.92
C ALA A 110 15.71 8.93 4.45
N GLU A 111 14.56 9.39 4.94
CA GLU A 111 14.23 9.38 6.38
C GLU A 111 14.26 7.96 6.97
N ASN A 112 13.61 7.00 6.30
CA ASN A 112 13.58 5.60 6.73
C ASN A 112 14.97 4.95 6.71
N ALA A 113 15.86 5.41 5.84
CA ALA A 113 17.25 4.98 5.79
C ALA A 113 18.16 5.70 6.80
N GLY A 114 17.62 6.65 7.59
CA GLY A 114 18.38 7.45 8.56
C GLY A 114 19.28 8.51 7.92
N LEU A 115 18.97 8.94 6.70
CA LEU A 115 19.69 9.97 5.98
C LEU A 115 19.08 11.35 6.22
N ASP A 116 19.86 12.41 5.97
CA ASP A 116 19.29 13.76 5.89
C ASP A 116 18.42 13.87 4.63
N PRO A 117 17.09 14.08 4.78
CA PRO A 117 16.18 14.11 3.64
C PRO A 117 16.40 15.34 2.75
N ILE A 118 16.83 16.47 3.34
CA ILE A 118 17.04 17.73 2.61
C ILE A 118 18.29 17.60 1.73
N ASP A 119 19.40 17.18 2.30
CA ASP A 119 20.65 16.99 1.57
C ASP A 119 20.49 15.96 0.45
N THR A 120 19.79 14.85 0.75
CA THR A 120 19.50 13.80 -0.22
C THR A 120 18.65 14.32 -1.39
N LEU A 121 17.60 15.10 -1.10
CA LEU A 121 16.74 15.68 -2.12
C LEU A 121 17.50 16.68 -3.01
N VAL A 122 18.34 17.53 -2.42
CA VAL A 122 19.16 18.50 -3.17
C VAL A 122 20.15 17.78 -4.08
N GLU A 123 20.80 16.74 -3.60
CA GLU A 123 21.71 15.94 -4.41
C GLU A 123 20.96 15.24 -5.57
N LEU A 124 19.80 14.65 -5.30
CA LEU A 124 18.96 14.00 -6.30
C LEU A 124 18.55 14.99 -7.41
N ARG A 125 18.00 16.15 -7.03
CA ARG A 125 17.62 17.20 -7.98
C ARG A 125 18.80 17.61 -8.86
N SER A 126 19.96 17.88 -8.26
CA SER A 126 21.18 18.25 -9.00
C SER A 126 21.61 17.18 -9.99
N ARG A 127 21.47 15.89 -9.65
CA ARG A 127 21.81 14.78 -10.56
C ARG A 127 20.82 14.65 -11.72
N HIS A 128 19.52 14.79 -11.45
CA HIS A 128 18.48 14.78 -12.49
C HIS A 128 18.61 15.95 -13.46
N GLU A 129 18.93 17.16 -12.98
CA GLU A 129 19.23 18.32 -13.84
C GLU A 129 20.42 18.08 -14.77
N LYS A 130 21.41 17.31 -14.32
CA LYS A 130 22.58 16.89 -15.14
C LYS A 130 22.26 15.71 -16.08
N GLY A 131 21.00 15.26 -16.13
CA GLY A 131 20.54 14.21 -17.05
C GLY A 131 20.64 12.79 -16.51
N ALA A 132 20.95 12.60 -15.21
CA ALA A 132 20.98 11.29 -14.57
C ALA A 132 19.57 10.82 -14.17
N LYS A 133 18.75 10.44 -15.15
CA LYS A 133 17.32 10.09 -14.99
C LYS A 133 17.03 8.92 -14.03
N TRP A 134 18.01 8.06 -13.81
CA TRP A 134 17.88 6.86 -13.00
C TRP A 134 18.55 6.98 -11.63
N ALA A 135 18.94 8.22 -11.27
CA ALA A 135 19.50 8.49 -9.96
C ALA A 135 18.40 8.39 -8.89
N GLY A 136 18.60 7.54 -7.91
CA GLY A 136 17.68 7.31 -6.78
C GLY A 136 18.43 7.12 -5.48
N VAL A 137 17.70 6.91 -4.39
CA VAL A 137 18.24 6.71 -3.05
C VAL A 137 18.63 5.24 -2.88
N ASP A 138 19.92 4.98 -2.66
CA ASP A 138 20.41 3.68 -2.20
C ASP A 138 20.35 3.65 -0.66
N VAL A 139 19.33 3.01 -0.13
CA VAL A 139 19.07 2.91 1.31
C VAL A 139 20.13 2.12 2.07
N PHE A 140 20.88 1.23 1.39
CA PHE A 140 21.91 0.42 2.02
C PHE A 140 23.22 1.17 2.26
N THR A 141 23.58 2.03 1.30
CA THR A 141 24.85 2.80 1.40
C THR A 141 24.63 4.25 1.81
N GLY A 142 23.39 4.70 1.87
CA GLY A 142 23.07 6.07 2.24
C GLY A 142 23.52 7.10 1.20
N LYS A 143 23.52 6.74 -0.09
CA LYS A 143 24.02 7.62 -1.17
C LYS A 143 23.07 7.62 -2.35
N VAL A 144 23.08 8.72 -3.07
CA VAL A 144 22.40 8.79 -4.37
C VAL A 144 23.24 8.04 -5.42
N LYS A 145 22.63 7.07 -6.07
CA LYS A 145 23.26 6.25 -7.11
C LYS A 145 22.33 6.02 -8.28
N ASP A 146 22.88 5.51 -9.36
CA ASP A 146 22.10 5.01 -10.50
C ASP A 146 21.47 3.66 -10.12
N MET A 147 20.14 3.63 -9.99
CA MET A 147 19.39 2.45 -9.56
C MET A 147 19.43 1.32 -10.59
N THR A 148 19.63 1.62 -11.86
CA THR A 148 19.75 0.59 -12.89
C THR A 148 21.05 -0.23 -12.74
N LYS A 149 22.10 0.36 -12.19
CA LYS A 149 23.37 -0.33 -11.89
C LYS A 149 23.32 -1.17 -10.63
N LEU A 150 22.31 -0.96 -9.82
CA LEU A 150 22.06 -1.71 -8.59
C LEU A 150 20.97 -2.77 -8.79
N ASP A 151 20.48 -2.95 -10.02
CA ASP A 151 19.39 -3.86 -10.39
C ASP A 151 18.10 -3.64 -9.59
N VAL A 152 17.84 -2.37 -9.18
CA VAL A 152 16.63 -1.99 -8.46
C VAL A 152 15.59 -1.53 -9.47
N TYR A 153 14.65 -2.42 -9.80
CA TYR A 153 13.58 -2.18 -10.76
C TYR A 153 12.20 -2.34 -10.12
N GLU A 154 11.26 -1.57 -10.62
CA GLU A 154 9.85 -1.62 -10.21
C GLU A 154 8.95 -1.69 -11.45
N PRO A 155 7.80 -2.41 -11.39
CA PRO A 155 6.85 -2.41 -12.49
C PRO A 155 6.26 -1.02 -12.71
N LEU A 156 6.25 -0.54 -13.95
CA LEU A 156 5.65 0.75 -14.29
C LEU A 156 4.17 0.81 -13.91
N ALA A 157 3.44 -0.30 -14.11
CA ALA A 157 2.01 -0.38 -13.81
C ALA A 157 1.70 -0.06 -12.33
N VAL A 158 2.56 -0.49 -11.41
CA VAL A 158 2.43 -0.21 -9.97
C VAL A 158 2.59 1.28 -9.71
N LYS A 159 3.60 1.92 -10.29
CA LYS A 159 3.84 3.38 -10.15
C LYS A 159 2.68 4.20 -10.70
N GLU A 160 2.17 3.86 -11.88
CA GLU A 160 1.01 4.52 -12.46
C GLU A 160 -0.22 4.38 -11.56
N GLN A 161 -0.46 3.19 -11.00
CA GLN A 161 -1.61 2.95 -10.14
C GLN A 161 -1.49 3.71 -8.82
N ILE A 162 -0.31 3.79 -8.22
CA ILE A 162 -0.06 4.56 -7.00
C ILE A 162 -0.43 6.03 -7.22
N ILE A 163 0.07 6.65 -8.29
CA ILE A 163 -0.20 8.05 -8.59
C ILE A 163 -1.70 8.29 -8.87
N LYS A 164 -2.34 7.42 -9.65
CA LYS A 164 -3.77 7.53 -9.95
C LYS A 164 -4.62 7.43 -8.69
N SER A 165 -4.45 6.37 -7.90
CA SER A 165 -5.26 6.13 -6.70
C SER A 165 -5.08 7.22 -5.65
N SER A 166 -3.84 7.67 -5.42
CA SER A 166 -3.58 8.75 -4.45
C SER A 166 -4.15 10.09 -4.92
N SER A 167 -4.05 10.39 -6.22
CA SER A 167 -4.63 11.61 -6.79
C SER A 167 -6.15 11.59 -6.72
N GLU A 168 -6.80 10.47 -7.03
CA GLU A 168 -8.25 10.31 -6.93
C GLU A 168 -8.72 10.47 -5.48
N ALA A 169 -8.03 9.87 -4.52
CA ALA A 169 -8.33 10.03 -3.09
C ALA A 169 -8.19 11.48 -2.63
N ALA A 170 -7.11 12.16 -3.04
CA ALA A 170 -6.90 13.57 -2.73
C ALA A 170 -8.00 14.46 -3.33
N VAL A 171 -8.40 14.21 -4.59
CA VAL A 171 -9.48 14.94 -5.24
C VAL A 171 -10.82 14.72 -4.53
N MET A 172 -11.11 13.50 -4.05
CA MET A 172 -12.32 13.25 -3.27
C MET A 172 -12.34 14.06 -1.97
N ILE A 173 -11.21 14.13 -1.27
CA ILE A 173 -11.09 14.93 -0.03
C ILE A 173 -11.25 16.42 -0.34
N LEU A 174 -10.60 16.91 -1.40
CA LEU A 174 -10.68 18.32 -1.80
C LEU A 174 -12.06 18.78 -2.27
N ARG A 175 -12.96 17.84 -2.61
CA ARG A 175 -14.36 18.14 -2.96
C ARG A 175 -15.28 18.29 -1.76
N ILE A 176 -14.80 18.00 -0.54
CA ILE A 176 -15.58 18.16 0.69
C ILE A 176 -15.59 19.65 1.03
N ASP A 177 -16.75 20.26 0.96
CA ASP A 177 -16.96 21.68 1.26
C ASP A 177 -17.61 21.91 2.63
N ASP A 178 -18.27 20.88 3.22
CA ASP A 178 -18.84 20.97 4.56
C ASP A 178 -18.81 19.62 5.28
N VAL A 179 -18.63 19.63 6.59
CA VAL A 179 -18.63 18.45 7.46
C VAL A 179 -19.65 18.64 8.57
N ILE A 180 -20.76 17.90 8.49
CA ILE A 180 -21.80 17.92 9.51
C ILE A 180 -21.52 16.79 10.52
N ALA A 181 -21.09 17.17 11.73
CA ALA A 181 -20.95 16.23 12.84
C ALA A 181 -22.33 16.00 13.47
N ALA A 182 -22.89 14.80 13.30
CA ALA A 182 -24.06 14.39 14.07
C ALA A 182 -23.67 14.22 15.54
N GLY A 183 -24.26 15.00 16.44
CA GLY A 183 -24.15 14.78 17.87
C GLY A 183 -24.68 13.38 18.22
N LYS A 184 -24.06 12.69 19.18
CA LYS A 184 -24.65 11.47 19.74
C LYS A 184 -26.06 11.79 20.19
N SER A 185 -27.08 11.28 19.52
CA SER A 185 -28.46 11.32 20.04
C SER A 185 -28.45 10.54 21.35
N GLY A 186 -28.54 11.26 22.48
CA GLY A 186 -28.75 10.61 23.76
C GLY A 186 -29.95 9.69 23.63
N MET A 187 -29.82 8.42 24.00
CA MET A 187 -30.99 7.56 24.19
C MET A 187 -31.96 8.31 25.10
N PRO A 188 -33.26 8.38 24.78
CA PRO A 188 -34.24 8.94 25.69
C PRO A 188 -34.11 8.21 27.04
N SER A 189 -33.89 8.98 28.09
CA SER A 189 -33.94 8.44 29.46
C SER A 189 -35.27 7.74 29.64
N PRO A 190 -35.31 6.50 30.20
CA PRO A 190 -36.58 5.85 30.51
C PRO A 190 -37.39 6.75 31.46
N PRO A 191 -38.71 6.82 31.29
CA PRO A 191 -39.56 7.69 32.13
C PRO A 191 -39.44 7.30 33.61
N PRO A 192 -39.37 8.29 34.53
CA PRO A 192 -39.32 8.00 35.94
C PRO A 192 -40.70 7.46 36.40
N GLY A 193 -40.74 6.17 36.78
CA GLY A 193 -41.94 5.62 37.40
C GLY A 193 -42.39 4.27 36.85
N GLY A 194 -41.61 3.19 37.08
CA GLY A 194 -42.09 1.84 37.05
C GLY A 194 -41.80 1.17 38.38
N PRO A 195 -42.72 0.32 38.92
CA PRO A 195 -42.56 -0.28 40.23
C PRO A 195 -41.39 -1.27 40.28
N PRO A 196 -40.78 -1.50 41.49
CA PRO A 196 -39.66 -2.42 41.64
C PRO A 196 -40.15 -3.86 41.54
N GLY A 197 -39.78 -4.53 40.50
CA GLY A 197 -40.16 -5.91 40.24
C GLY A 197 -38.95 -6.80 39.97
N GLY A 198 -38.63 -7.66 40.94
CA GLY A 198 -38.07 -8.99 40.77
C GLY A 198 -36.57 -9.16 40.48
N PRO A 199 -35.89 -9.99 41.31
CA PRO A 199 -34.49 -10.40 41.01
C PRO A 199 -34.49 -11.60 40.06
N GLY A 200 -33.74 -11.53 39.02
CA GLY A 200 -33.54 -12.72 38.21
C GLY A 200 -32.85 -12.46 36.86
N GLY A 201 -31.70 -13.05 36.68
CA GLY A 201 -31.21 -13.32 35.35
C GLY A 201 -29.72 -12.92 35.10
N MET A 202 -28.88 -13.93 35.31
CA MET A 202 -27.50 -14.02 34.81
C MET A 202 -27.41 -13.60 33.33
N GLY A 203 -26.48 -12.72 33.01
CA GLY A 203 -26.15 -12.41 31.64
C GLY A 203 -24.66 -12.47 31.47
N GLY A 204 -24.22 -13.25 30.51
CA GLY A 204 -22.83 -13.44 30.15
C GLY A 204 -22.24 -12.22 29.49
N ASP A 205 -21.05 -11.89 29.90
CA ASP A 205 -20.13 -11.01 29.20
C ASP A 205 -19.73 -11.70 27.89
N MET A 206 -19.90 -11.01 26.78
CA MET A 206 -19.22 -11.32 25.53
C MET A 206 -18.32 -10.14 25.23
N ASP A 207 -17.05 -10.29 25.59
CA ASP A 207 -15.96 -9.51 25.07
C ASP A 207 -15.77 -9.88 23.60
N PHE A 208 -15.78 -8.88 22.74
CA PHE A 208 -15.25 -8.95 21.38
C PHE A 208 -14.01 -8.06 21.34
N ASP A 209 -12.85 -8.72 21.31
CA ASP A 209 -11.62 -8.15 20.75
C ASP A 209 -11.68 -8.12 19.22
#